data_584a033a298bd541ddb7921d908e9bc9
#
_entry.id   584a033a298bd541ddb7921d908e9bc9
#
_cell.length_a   1.000
_cell.length_b   1.000
_cell.length_c   1.000
_cell.angle_alpha   90.00
_cell.angle_beta   90.00
_cell.angle_gamma   90.00
#
_symmetry.space_group_name_H-M   'P 1'
#
loop_
_entity.id
_entity.type
_entity.pdbx_description
1 polymer ?
#
loop_
_entity_poly.entity_id
_entity_poly.type
_entity_poly.pdbx_seq_one_letter_code
_entity_poly.pdbx_strand_id
1 'polypeptide(L)'
;MTSFLKRYNDSKILFVLFRLFLGFTFVYASIGKIANPAQFAEIVENYKILPHSIINLFAIVLPWLEFLCGLFLILGLFVRGSSLVLLGMLIMFTVAIAINVVRGVDITCGCKTPWEKIDRISFKKLIEEILFILIALQVYFHQSRFLTLDSLFLRLFRK
;
A
#
# COMPACT_ATOMS: atom_id res chain seq x y z
N MET A 1 -28.25 0.33 -25.57
CA MET A 1 -28.30 -0.43 -24.29
C MET A 1 -27.06 -1.31 -24.09
N THR A 2 -26.48 -1.88 -25.13
CA THR A 2 -25.28 -2.74 -25.08
C THR A 2 -23.98 -2.02 -24.69
N SER A 3 -23.77 -0.77 -25.11
CA SER A 3 -22.56 0.00 -24.80
C SER A 3 -22.47 0.44 -23.33
N PHE A 4 -23.59 0.70 -22.69
CA PHE A 4 -23.64 1.08 -21.26
C PHE A 4 -23.31 -0.13 -20.35
N LEU A 5 -23.81 -1.32 -20.69
CA LEU A 5 -23.51 -2.56 -19.97
C LEU A 5 -22.04 -2.98 -20.12
N LYS A 6 -21.46 -2.76 -21.29
CA LYS A 6 -20.05 -3.03 -21.56
C LYS A 6 -19.16 -2.10 -20.73
N ARG A 7 -19.43 -0.80 -20.71
CA ARG A 7 -18.70 0.21 -19.93
C ARG A 7 -18.82 -0.02 -18.41
N TYR A 8 -19.97 -0.49 -17.94
CA TYR A 8 -20.20 -0.86 -16.54
C TYR A 8 -19.43 -2.12 -16.11
N ASN A 9 -19.28 -3.08 -17.03
CA ASN A 9 -18.53 -4.32 -16.77
C ASN A 9 -17.02 -4.07 -16.82
N ASP A 10 -16.55 -3.22 -17.75
CA ASP A 10 -15.14 -2.84 -17.87
C ASP A 10 -14.65 -2.08 -16.62
N SER A 11 -15.48 -1.23 -16.02
CA SER A 11 -15.13 -0.53 -14.79
C SER A 11 -14.99 -1.47 -13.58
N LYS A 12 -15.74 -2.56 -13.51
CA LYS A 12 -15.62 -3.57 -12.45
C LYS A 12 -14.35 -4.39 -12.57
N ILE A 13 -14.00 -4.79 -13.79
CA ILE A 13 -12.78 -5.55 -14.07
C ILE A 13 -11.56 -4.68 -13.73
N LEU A 14 -11.56 -3.43 -14.14
CA LEU A 14 -10.49 -2.47 -13.86
C LEU A 14 -10.31 -2.27 -12.34
N PHE A 15 -11.41 -2.18 -11.59
CA PHE A 15 -11.36 -2.09 -10.12
C PHE A 15 -10.71 -3.33 -9.49
N VAL A 16 -11.09 -4.54 -9.93
CA VAL A 16 -10.49 -5.78 -9.43
C VAL A 16 -9.00 -5.84 -9.74
N LEU A 17 -8.60 -5.43 -10.94
CA LEU A 17 -7.19 -5.36 -11.35
C LEU A 17 -6.38 -4.39 -10.47
N PHE A 18 -6.88 -3.19 -10.22
CA PHE A 18 -6.20 -2.22 -9.35
C PHE A 18 -6.12 -2.71 -7.91
N ARG A 19 -7.16 -3.36 -7.39
CA ARG A 19 -7.17 -3.96 -6.07
C ARG A 19 -6.12 -5.06 -5.94
N LEU A 20 -6.07 -5.98 -6.90
CA LEU A 20 -5.09 -7.07 -6.93
C LEU A 20 -3.67 -6.53 -7.09
N PHE A 21 -3.47 -5.59 -8.01
CA PHE A 21 -2.18 -4.95 -8.22
C PHE A 21 -1.66 -4.30 -6.93
N LEU A 22 -2.50 -3.49 -6.27
CA LEU A 22 -2.15 -2.86 -5.00
C LEU A 22 -1.84 -3.91 -3.93
N GLY A 23 -2.71 -4.92 -3.77
CA GLY A 23 -2.52 -5.99 -2.79
C GLY A 23 -1.23 -6.76 -2.99
N PHE A 24 -0.93 -7.20 -4.21
CA PHE A 24 0.31 -7.92 -4.52
C PHE A 24 1.55 -7.07 -4.30
N THR A 25 1.52 -5.79 -4.68
CA THR A 25 2.63 -4.87 -4.49
C THR A 25 2.97 -4.70 -3.01
N PHE A 26 1.96 -4.51 -2.14
CA PHE A 26 2.16 -4.34 -0.70
C PHE A 26 2.60 -5.64 -0.02
N VAL A 27 2.02 -6.79 -0.38
CA VAL A 27 2.48 -8.10 0.12
C VAL A 27 3.93 -8.34 -0.26
N TYR A 28 4.30 -8.08 -1.51
CA TYR A 28 5.68 -8.25 -1.97
C TYR A 28 6.65 -7.32 -1.24
N ALA A 29 6.30 -6.04 -1.09
CA ALA A 29 7.11 -5.04 -0.40
C ALA A 29 7.29 -5.35 1.10
N SER A 30 6.27 -5.92 1.75
CA SER A 30 6.30 -6.25 3.18
C SER A 30 7.19 -7.46 3.49
N ILE A 31 7.27 -8.46 2.61
CA ILE A 31 8.05 -9.69 2.84
C ILE A 31 9.52 -9.36 3.14
N GLY A 32 10.13 -8.48 2.35
CA GLY A 32 11.52 -8.10 2.54
C GLY A 32 11.76 -7.35 3.85
N LYS A 33 10.83 -6.50 4.26
CA LYS A 33 10.89 -5.74 5.53
C LYS A 33 10.68 -6.66 6.74
N ILE A 34 9.80 -7.66 6.64
CA ILE A 34 9.55 -8.66 7.68
C ILE A 34 10.77 -9.57 7.84
N ALA A 35 11.45 -9.93 6.73
CA ALA A 35 12.63 -10.78 6.77
C ALA A 35 13.84 -10.09 7.43
N ASN A 36 13.97 -8.77 7.28
CA ASN A 36 15.10 -7.99 7.82
C ASN A 36 14.61 -6.73 8.54
N PRO A 37 13.98 -6.85 9.72
CA PRO A 37 13.42 -5.69 10.43
C PRO A 37 14.50 -4.72 10.92
N ALA A 38 15.70 -5.20 11.21
CA ALA A 38 16.82 -4.34 11.62
C ALA A 38 17.25 -3.38 10.50
N GLN A 39 17.36 -3.89 9.28
CA GLN A 39 17.69 -3.07 8.11
C GLN A 39 16.58 -2.04 7.82
N PHE A 40 15.32 -2.43 8.01
CA PHE A 40 14.21 -1.49 7.84
C PHE A 40 14.18 -0.42 8.94
N ALA A 41 14.54 -0.78 10.19
CA ALA A 41 14.69 0.18 11.29
C ALA A 41 15.78 1.22 10.99
N GLU A 42 16.93 0.80 10.46
CA GLU A 42 18.02 1.70 10.06
C GLU A 42 17.56 2.68 8.95
N ILE A 43 16.79 2.19 7.98
CA ILE A 43 16.22 3.05 6.94
C ILE A 43 15.28 4.08 7.56
N VAL A 44 14.40 3.68 8.48
CA VAL A 44 13.46 4.59 9.16
C VAL A 44 14.21 5.62 10.01
N GLU A 45 15.29 5.21 10.69
CA GLU A 45 16.15 6.11 11.48
C GLU A 45 16.81 7.18 10.62
N ASN A 46 17.25 6.82 9.41
CA ASN A 46 17.86 7.75 8.45
C ASN A 46 16.93 8.87 8.01
N TYR A 47 15.61 8.69 8.07
CA TYR A 47 14.64 9.77 7.82
C TYR A 47 14.67 10.87 8.88
N LYS A 48 15.21 10.61 10.09
CA LYS A 48 15.32 11.56 11.22
C LYS A 48 14.02 12.30 11.55
N ILE A 49 12.90 11.61 11.43
CA ILE A 49 11.55 12.15 11.70
C ILE A 49 11.00 11.58 13.01
N LEU A 50 11.35 10.33 13.33
CA LEU A 50 10.85 9.62 14.51
C LEU A 50 11.89 9.60 15.64
N PRO A 51 11.46 9.69 16.90
CA PRO A 51 12.35 9.50 18.05
C PRO A 51 12.81 8.04 18.10
N HIS A 52 14.07 7.82 18.47
CA HIS A 52 14.75 6.53 18.46
C HIS A 52 14.00 5.43 19.24
N SER A 53 13.29 5.79 20.32
CA SER A 53 12.51 4.86 21.15
C SER A 53 11.34 4.19 20.42
N ILE A 54 10.82 4.78 19.34
CA ILE A 54 9.65 4.28 18.60
C ILE A 54 10.06 3.55 17.32
N ILE A 55 11.28 3.75 16.83
CA ILE A 55 11.74 3.22 15.54
C ILE A 55 11.61 1.70 15.46
N ASN A 56 12.04 0.97 16.50
CA ASN A 56 11.98 -0.48 16.54
C ASN A 56 10.53 -1.01 16.49
N LEU A 57 9.64 -0.39 17.26
CA LEU A 57 8.22 -0.73 17.25
C LEU A 57 7.61 -0.49 15.86
N PHE A 58 7.92 0.65 15.29
CA PHE A 58 7.45 1.03 13.96
C PHE A 58 7.97 0.07 12.88
N ALA A 59 9.24 -0.30 12.95
CA ALA A 59 9.88 -1.20 12.00
C ALA A 59 9.32 -2.64 12.05
N ILE A 60 8.74 -3.05 13.18
CA ILE A 60 8.08 -4.35 13.29
C ILE A 60 6.62 -4.26 12.88
N VAL A 61 5.87 -3.31 13.42
CA VAL A 61 4.40 -3.24 13.25
C VAL A 61 4.00 -2.87 11.83
N LEU A 62 4.71 -1.92 11.21
CA LEU A 62 4.33 -1.40 9.91
C LEU A 62 4.37 -2.46 8.79
N PRO A 63 5.42 -3.29 8.63
CA PRO A 63 5.45 -4.32 7.60
C PRO A 63 4.36 -5.39 7.77
N TRP A 64 4.00 -5.73 9.00
CA TRP A 64 2.88 -6.64 9.27
C TRP A 64 1.54 -6.04 8.89
N LEU A 65 1.32 -4.75 9.15
CA LEU A 65 0.12 -4.03 8.70
C LEU A 65 0.05 -3.98 7.17
N GLU A 66 1.17 -3.68 6.48
CA GLU A 66 1.26 -3.72 5.03
C GLU A 66 0.88 -5.10 4.48
N PHE A 67 1.44 -6.16 5.06
CA PHE A 67 1.19 -7.54 4.67
C PHE A 67 -0.28 -7.91 4.83
N LEU A 68 -0.85 -7.68 6.01
CA LEU A 68 -2.25 -8.02 6.30
C LEU A 68 -3.24 -7.23 5.42
N CYS A 69 -3.03 -5.92 5.28
CA CYS A 69 -3.88 -5.09 4.45
C CYS A 69 -3.78 -5.49 2.97
N GLY A 70 -2.58 -5.79 2.47
CA GLY A 70 -2.37 -6.29 1.11
C GLY A 70 -3.07 -7.63 0.89
N LEU A 71 -2.95 -8.56 1.84
CA LEU A 71 -3.63 -9.86 1.80
C LEU A 71 -5.16 -9.70 1.80
N PHE A 72 -5.71 -8.82 2.65
CA PHE A 72 -7.14 -8.54 2.69
C PHE A 72 -7.64 -7.92 1.37
N LEU A 73 -6.84 -7.08 0.73
CA LEU A 73 -7.18 -6.57 -0.60
C LEU A 73 -7.21 -7.69 -1.64
N ILE A 74 -6.24 -8.61 -1.64
CA ILE A 74 -6.23 -9.75 -2.59
C ILE A 74 -7.47 -10.61 -2.37
N LEU A 75 -7.75 -10.98 -1.13
CA LEU A 75 -8.90 -11.82 -0.77
C LEU A 75 -10.24 -11.09 -0.93
N GLY A 76 -10.24 -9.76 -1.00
CA GLY A 76 -11.46 -8.96 -1.05
C GLY A 76 -12.21 -8.92 0.28
N LEU A 77 -11.49 -9.04 1.40
CA LEU A 77 -12.02 -8.88 2.75
C LEU A 77 -11.73 -7.47 3.25
N PHE A 78 -12.71 -6.85 3.90
CA PHE A 78 -12.55 -5.51 4.48
C PHE A 78 -11.87 -4.49 3.54
N VAL A 79 -12.22 -4.52 2.25
CA VAL A 79 -11.55 -3.73 1.20
C VAL A 79 -11.48 -2.24 1.55
N ARG A 80 -12.54 -1.66 2.13
CA ARG A 80 -12.54 -0.25 2.57
C ARG A 80 -11.55 0.02 3.69
N GLY A 81 -11.57 -0.81 4.73
CA GLY A 81 -10.67 -0.65 5.87
C GLY A 81 -9.22 -0.80 5.46
N SER A 82 -8.92 -1.87 4.73
CA SER A 82 -7.55 -2.14 4.25
C SER A 82 -7.05 -1.04 3.30
N SER A 83 -7.88 -0.57 2.36
CA SER A 83 -7.49 0.52 1.46
C SER A 83 -7.28 1.84 2.20
N LEU A 84 -8.07 2.14 3.25
CA LEU A 84 -7.91 3.33 4.07
C LEU A 84 -6.60 3.28 4.87
N VAL A 85 -6.28 2.15 5.48
CA VAL A 85 -5.01 1.97 6.22
C VAL A 85 -3.83 2.12 5.28
N LEU A 86 -3.85 1.44 4.12
CA LEU A 86 -2.78 1.58 3.13
C LEU A 86 -2.65 3.01 2.59
N LEU A 87 -3.77 3.69 2.39
CA LEU A 87 -3.76 5.10 1.98
C LEU A 87 -3.08 5.98 3.04
N GLY A 88 -3.41 5.79 4.31
CA GLY A 88 -2.76 6.50 5.43
C GLY A 88 -1.26 6.25 5.47
N MET A 89 -0.83 5.01 5.27
CA MET A 89 0.59 4.63 5.23
C MET A 89 1.30 5.28 4.02
N LEU A 90 0.69 5.23 2.82
CA LEU A 90 1.23 5.88 1.63
C LEU A 90 1.40 7.39 1.82
N ILE A 91 0.39 8.08 2.38
CA ILE A 91 0.47 9.51 2.66
C ILE A 91 1.61 9.80 3.64
N MET A 92 1.73 9.01 4.71
CA MET A 92 2.80 9.17 5.70
C MET A 92 4.19 9.01 5.06
N PHE A 93 4.38 7.97 4.22
CA PHE A 93 5.64 7.77 3.50
C PHE A 93 5.91 8.89 2.49
N THR A 94 4.90 9.32 1.74
CA THR A 94 5.03 10.44 0.79
C THR A 94 5.47 11.72 1.48
N VAL A 95 4.89 12.04 2.64
CA VAL A 95 5.29 13.20 3.44
C VAL A 95 6.73 13.06 3.94
N ALA A 96 7.11 11.87 4.43
CA ALA A 96 8.48 11.59 4.87
C ALA A 96 9.49 11.75 3.75
N ILE A 97 9.20 11.23 2.56
CA ILE A 97 10.02 11.39 1.36
C ILE A 97 10.11 12.86 0.96
N ALA A 98 9.00 13.58 0.91
CA ALA A 98 8.96 14.99 0.53
C ALA A 98 9.82 15.85 1.45
N ILE A 99 9.75 15.65 2.76
CA ILE A 99 10.57 16.37 3.75
C ILE A 99 12.06 16.13 3.47
N ASN A 100 12.46 14.89 3.19
CA ASN A 100 13.87 14.57 2.95
C ASN A 100 14.38 15.07 1.58
N VAL A 101 13.53 15.08 0.56
CA VAL A 101 13.84 15.71 -0.74
C VAL A 101 14.11 17.20 -0.54
N VAL A 102 13.27 17.91 0.23
CA VAL A 102 13.48 19.35 0.52
C VAL A 102 14.75 19.59 1.34
N ARG A 103 15.09 18.67 2.25
CA ARG A 103 16.33 18.75 3.05
C ARG A 103 17.59 18.42 2.25
N GLY A 104 17.49 17.94 1.01
CA GLY A 104 18.62 17.55 0.17
C GLY A 104 19.41 16.35 0.72
N VAL A 105 18.78 15.51 1.53
CA VAL A 105 19.44 14.34 2.13
C VAL A 105 19.25 13.14 1.21
N ASP A 106 20.35 12.59 0.71
CA ASP A 106 20.36 11.36 -0.08
C ASP A 106 20.11 10.15 0.83
N ILE A 107 18.84 9.75 0.97
CA ILE A 107 18.45 8.59 1.79
C ILE A 107 17.91 7.47 0.90
N THR A 108 18.09 6.23 1.34
CA THR A 108 17.49 5.06 0.73
C THR A 108 15.99 5.01 1.04
N CYS A 109 15.14 4.91 0.02
CA CYS A 109 13.71 4.71 0.22
C CYS A 109 13.45 3.27 0.71
N GLY A 110 12.94 3.09 1.92
CA GLY A 110 12.52 1.80 2.45
C GLY A 110 11.22 1.24 1.85
N CYS A 111 10.76 1.78 0.71
CA CYS A 111 9.47 1.44 0.12
C CYS A 111 9.47 0.13 -0.68
N LYS A 112 10.67 -0.35 -1.08
CA LYS A 112 10.86 -1.60 -1.82
C LYS A 112 11.68 -2.61 -1.02
N THR A 113 11.75 -3.84 -1.54
CA THR A 113 12.48 -4.93 -0.90
C THR A 113 13.98 -4.67 -0.84
N PRO A 114 14.69 -5.24 0.17
CA PRO A 114 16.15 -5.10 0.33
C PRO A 114 16.98 -5.65 -0.84
N TRP A 115 16.36 -6.44 -1.71
CA TRP A 115 16.98 -7.09 -2.87
C TRP A 115 17.07 -6.18 -4.11
N GLU A 116 16.32 -5.09 -4.13
CA GLU A 116 16.32 -4.15 -5.24
C GLU A 116 17.40 -3.08 -5.00
N LYS A 117 18.14 -2.74 -6.06
CA LYS A 117 19.20 -1.73 -5.99
C LYS A 117 18.73 -0.50 -5.22
N ILE A 118 19.56 -0.04 -4.29
CA ILE A 118 19.37 1.16 -3.46
C ILE A 118 19.01 2.34 -4.37
N ASP A 119 17.71 2.55 -4.56
CA ASP A 119 17.21 3.72 -5.28
C ASP A 119 17.28 4.92 -4.34
N ARG A 120 18.12 5.88 -4.69
CA ARG A 120 18.19 7.18 -4.00
C ARG A 120 16.82 7.85 -4.08
N ILE A 121 16.43 8.56 -3.03
CA ILE A 121 15.23 9.39 -3.03
C ILE A 121 15.36 10.38 -4.20
N SER A 122 14.47 10.22 -5.19
CA SER A 122 14.42 11.04 -6.39
C SER A 122 12.98 11.50 -6.61
N PHE A 123 12.81 12.58 -7.37
CA PHE A 123 11.49 13.02 -7.84
C PHE A 123 10.67 11.90 -8.49
N LYS A 124 11.33 10.95 -9.14
CA LYS A 124 10.72 9.75 -9.72
C LYS A 124 9.98 8.93 -8.66
N LYS A 125 10.58 8.78 -7.47
CA LYS A 125 9.99 8.03 -6.35
C LYS A 125 8.73 8.71 -5.80
N LEU A 126 8.76 10.03 -5.70
CA LEU A 126 7.60 10.81 -5.27
C LEU A 126 6.43 10.65 -6.25
N ILE A 127 6.70 10.60 -7.56
CA ILE A 127 5.67 10.37 -8.58
C ILE A 127 5.08 8.96 -8.45
N GLU A 128 5.91 7.94 -8.23
CA GLU A 128 5.44 6.56 -7.99
C GLU A 128 4.50 6.50 -6.78
N GLU A 129 4.86 7.12 -5.65
CA GLU A 129 4.03 7.16 -4.45
C GLU A 129 2.69 7.87 -4.68
N ILE A 130 2.69 9.00 -5.40
CA ILE A 130 1.46 9.72 -5.76
C ILE A 130 0.56 8.83 -6.62
N LEU A 131 1.13 8.06 -7.54
CA LEU A 131 0.39 7.14 -8.40
C LEU A 131 -0.27 6.03 -7.58
N PHE A 132 0.44 5.45 -6.59
CA PHE A 132 -0.12 4.49 -5.64
C PHE A 132 -1.24 5.08 -4.79
N ILE A 133 -1.11 6.33 -4.34
CA ILE A 133 -2.17 7.06 -3.62
C ILE A 133 -3.42 7.19 -4.48
N LEU A 134 -3.28 7.55 -5.76
CA LEU A 134 -4.41 7.68 -6.68
C LEU A 134 -5.12 6.34 -6.89
N ILE A 135 -4.36 5.24 -7.05
CA ILE A 135 -4.91 3.89 -7.17
C ILE A 135 -5.63 3.48 -5.88
N ALA A 136 -5.03 3.74 -4.71
CA ALA A 136 -5.63 3.42 -3.41
C ALA A 136 -6.92 4.22 -3.17
N LEU A 137 -6.95 5.50 -3.54
CA LEU A 137 -8.14 6.35 -3.53
C LEU A 137 -9.24 5.79 -4.44
N GLN A 138 -8.88 5.36 -5.64
CA GLN A 138 -9.83 4.78 -6.57
C GLN A 138 -10.42 3.47 -6.03
N VAL A 139 -9.59 2.62 -5.39
CA VAL A 139 -10.05 1.40 -4.73
C VAL A 139 -10.96 1.72 -3.53
N TYR A 140 -10.68 2.78 -2.78
CA TYR A 140 -11.49 3.22 -1.65
C TYR A 140 -12.86 3.74 -2.09
N PHE A 141 -12.94 4.59 -3.12
CA PHE A 141 -14.18 5.21 -3.56
C PHE A 141 -15.03 4.30 -4.46
N HIS A 142 -14.40 3.51 -5.31
CA HIS A 142 -15.09 2.67 -6.30
C HIS A 142 -15.34 1.26 -5.78
N GLN A 143 -16.22 1.13 -4.79
CA GLN A 143 -16.58 -0.14 -4.18
C GLN A 143 -17.51 -0.94 -5.11
N SER A 144 -16.97 -1.72 -6.03
CA SER A 144 -17.75 -2.78 -6.64
C SER A 144 -17.70 -4.02 -5.71
N ARG A 145 -18.86 -4.46 -5.23
CA ARG A 145 -19.02 -5.73 -4.47
C ARG A 145 -18.77 -6.97 -5.34
N PHE A 146 -18.10 -6.79 -6.48
CA PHE A 146 -17.82 -7.86 -7.42
C PHE A 146 -16.55 -8.61 -6.98
N LEU A 147 -16.65 -9.95 -6.83
CA LEU A 147 -15.56 -10.82 -6.39
C LEU A 147 -14.95 -10.42 -5.03
N THR A 148 -15.78 -10.03 -4.06
CA THR A 148 -15.35 -9.85 -2.67
C THR A 148 -15.86 -11.03 -1.86
N LEU A 149 -14.99 -11.64 -1.04
CA LEU A 149 -15.40 -12.70 -0.09
C LEU A 149 -16.43 -12.17 0.90
N ASP A 150 -16.42 -10.88 1.20
CA ASP A 150 -17.47 -10.19 1.97
C ASP A 150 -18.87 -10.41 1.38
N SER A 151 -19.01 -10.41 0.06
CA SER A 151 -20.30 -10.67 -0.60
C SER A 151 -20.74 -12.12 -0.51
N LEU A 152 -19.77 -13.04 -0.47
CA LEU A 152 -20.02 -14.47 -0.30
C LEU A 152 -20.43 -14.79 1.15
N PHE A 153 -19.74 -14.19 2.11
CA PHE A 153 -19.99 -14.34 3.54
C PHE A 153 -21.40 -13.82 3.92
N LEU A 154 -21.76 -12.63 3.42
CA LEU A 154 -23.10 -12.07 3.63
C LEU A 154 -24.22 -12.90 2.99
N ARG A 155 -23.95 -13.62 1.89
CA ARG A 155 -24.92 -14.55 1.29
C ARG A 155 -25.10 -15.83 2.09
N LEU A 156 -24.04 -16.31 2.75
CA LEU A 156 -24.09 -17.53 3.58
C LEU A 156 -24.79 -17.31 4.92
N PHE A 157 -24.66 -16.11 5.51
CA PHE A 157 -25.28 -15.78 6.80
C PHE A 157 -26.68 -15.15 6.68
N ARG A 158 -27.18 -14.93 5.48
CA ARG A 158 -28.55 -14.40 5.23
C ARG A 158 -29.58 -15.51 4.95
N LYS A 159 -29.29 -16.76 5.33
CA LYS A 159 -30.26 -17.85 5.30
C LYS A 159 -30.89 -18.09 6.65
#